data_ce0f58ba412565b51b40cd4e6680eca8
#
_entry.id   ce0f58ba412565b51b40cd4e6680eca8
#
_cell.length_a   1.000
_cell.length_b   1.000
_cell.length_c   1.000
_cell.angle_alpha   90.00
_cell.angle_beta   90.00
_cell.angle_gamma   90.00
#
_symmetry.space_group_name_H-M   'P 1'
#
loop_
_entity.id
_entity.type
_entity.pdbx_description
1 polymer ?
#
loop_
_entity_poly.entity_id
_entity_poly.type
_entity_poly.pdbx_seq_one_letter_code
_entity_poly.pdbx_strand_id
1 'polypeptide(L)'
;LRKEYGEGAEVASIGPAGEKMARVACIITRHGDAAARSGLGAVMGSKKLKAVVARGDMKVPLADEAAANRIRKEHQEAFKERFKGMNVYGTSGHGDISAISGDTPIKNWGGVGVIELPDVSGLNKDHMIANLDYRTGCWHCSCACKAVLKAGTEYPYPAGTKRLEYETIGAFGANCLNTNAEAIAMANHLCNAHGMDTISAGTIIGFAMELYEHGIITKKDTGGIDLRWGDPDALVACILCDTGERY
;
A
#
# COMPACT_ATOMS: atom_id res chain seq x y z
N LEU A 1 14.48 4.34 -16.83
CA LEU A 1 14.83 2.94 -17.17
C LEU A 1 13.87 2.38 -18.22
N ARG A 2 12.53 2.36 -18.04
CA ARG A 2 11.61 1.83 -19.06
C ARG A 2 11.71 2.55 -20.40
N LYS A 3 11.90 3.87 -20.41
CA LYS A 3 12.14 4.62 -21.66
C LYS A 3 13.43 4.19 -22.36
N GLU A 4 14.43 3.77 -21.61
CA GLU A 4 15.74 3.35 -22.13
C GLU A 4 15.73 1.90 -22.60
N TYR A 5 15.14 0.99 -21.80
CA TYR A 5 15.15 -0.44 -22.05
C TYR A 5 13.91 -0.97 -22.78
N GLY A 6 12.93 -0.09 -23.06
CA GLY A 6 11.67 -0.38 -23.74
C GLY A 6 10.53 -0.76 -22.79
N GLU A 7 9.28 -0.62 -23.27
CA GLU A 7 8.06 -0.83 -22.45
C GLU A 7 7.89 -2.26 -21.92
N GLY A 8 8.50 -3.24 -22.56
CA GLY A 8 8.52 -4.64 -22.10
C GLY A 8 9.51 -4.92 -20.98
N ALA A 9 10.27 -3.94 -20.53
CA ALA A 9 11.20 -4.11 -19.42
C ALA A 9 10.47 -4.04 -18.07
N GLU A 10 10.72 -5.02 -17.21
CA GLU A 10 10.30 -5.00 -15.80
C GLU A 10 11.42 -4.43 -14.94
N VAL A 11 11.03 -3.61 -13.98
CA VAL A 11 11.97 -2.87 -13.14
C VAL A 11 11.60 -3.11 -11.67
N ALA A 12 12.58 -3.51 -10.88
CA ALA A 12 12.51 -3.50 -9.41
C ALA A 12 13.50 -2.44 -8.91
N SER A 13 13.02 -1.44 -8.18
CA SER A 13 13.85 -0.30 -7.77
C SER A 13 13.61 0.12 -6.34
N ILE A 14 14.59 0.80 -5.75
CA ILE A 14 14.44 1.49 -4.47
C ILE A 14 14.18 2.97 -4.68
N GLY A 15 13.38 3.55 -3.78
CA GLY A 15 13.16 4.98 -3.68
C GLY A 15 14.20 5.69 -2.81
N PRO A 16 14.02 7.00 -2.54
CA PRO A 16 14.89 7.78 -1.66
C PRO A 16 15.08 7.14 -0.28
N ALA A 17 14.05 6.52 0.29
CA ALA A 17 14.14 5.82 1.56
C ALA A 17 15.18 4.69 1.54
N GLY A 18 15.25 3.92 0.43
CA GLY A 18 16.24 2.88 0.25
C GLY A 18 17.65 3.44 0.09
N GLU A 19 17.82 4.52 -0.66
CA GLU A 19 19.11 5.21 -0.83
C GLU A 19 19.67 5.71 0.50
N LYS A 20 18.79 6.18 1.39
CA LYS A 20 19.13 6.60 2.75
C LYS A 20 19.17 5.46 3.76
N MET A 21 19.00 4.22 3.31
CA MET A 21 19.01 3.02 4.16
C MET A 21 17.98 3.05 5.29
N ALA A 22 16.83 3.71 5.08
CA ALA A 22 15.72 3.69 6.04
C ALA A 22 15.24 2.26 6.28
N ARG A 23 15.05 1.87 7.55
CA ARG A 23 14.67 0.49 7.92
C ARG A 23 13.31 0.05 7.37
N VAL A 24 12.44 1.01 7.06
CA VAL A 24 11.13 0.78 6.43
C VAL A 24 11.19 0.78 4.90
N ALA A 25 12.38 0.91 4.32
CA ALA A 25 12.53 0.95 2.87
C ALA A 25 12.20 -0.38 2.21
N CYS A 26 11.49 -0.31 1.10
CA CYS A 26 11.05 -1.44 0.30
C CYS A 26 11.55 -1.36 -1.14
N ILE A 27 11.37 -2.44 -1.88
CA ILE A 27 11.65 -2.52 -3.32
C ILE A 27 10.32 -2.39 -4.03
N ILE A 28 10.19 -1.41 -4.90
CA ILE A 28 8.98 -1.16 -5.68
C ILE A 28 9.14 -1.74 -7.09
N THR A 29 8.10 -2.41 -7.54
CA THR A 29 8.00 -2.95 -8.88
C THR A 29 6.82 -2.31 -9.62
N ARG A 30 6.35 -2.92 -10.69
CA ARG A 30 5.26 -2.47 -11.54
C ARG A 30 4.03 -2.00 -10.76
N HIS A 31 3.51 -0.82 -11.09
CA HIS A 31 2.29 -0.23 -10.52
C HIS A 31 2.28 -0.09 -8.99
N GLY A 32 3.45 0.03 -8.35
CA GLY A 32 3.53 0.17 -6.91
C GLY A 32 3.41 -1.15 -6.13
N ASP A 33 3.63 -2.30 -6.78
CA ASP A 33 3.80 -3.55 -6.05
C ASP A 33 5.12 -3.53 -5.28
N ALA A 34 5.10 -3.91 -4.02
CA ALA A 34 6.23 -3.79 -3.14
C ALA A 34 6.70 -5.15 -2.58
N ALA A 35 8.02 -5.38 -2.60
CA ALA A 35 8.65 -6.27 -1.64
C ALA A 35 8.88 -5.45 -0.36
N ALA A 36 7.82 -5.38 0.46
CA ALA A 36 7.59 -4.30 1.42
C ALA A 36 8.36 -4.49 2.72
N ARG A 37 7.93 -5.41 3.56
CA ARG A 37 8.50 -5.61 4.89
C ARG A 37 9.91 -6.21 4.85
N SER A 38 10.62 -6.14 5.96
CA SER A 38 12.00 -6.61 6.18
C SER A 38 13.12 -5.69 5.69
N GLY A 39 12.82 -4.47 5.24
CA GLY A 39 13.83 -3.47 4.92
C GLY A 39 14.71 -3.80 3.71
N LEU A 40 14.18 -4.58 2.74
CA LEU A 40 14.94 -5.00 1.56
C LEU A 40 15.43 -3.83 0.71
N GLY A 41 14.69 -2.70 0.71
CA GLY A 41 15.13 -1.47 0.06
C GLY A 41 16.42 -0.91 0.67
N ALA A 42 16.54 -0.95 2.00
CA ALA A 42 17.76 -0.54 2.68
C ALA A 42 18.95 -1.47 2.37
N VAL A 43 18.69 -2.79 2.22
CA VAL A 43 19.73 -3.75 1.81
C VAL A 43 20.24 -3.44 0.41
N MET A 44 19.35 -3.12 -0.55
CA MET A 44 19.78 -2.67 -1.88
C MET A 44 20.59 -1.35 -1.80
N GLY A 45 20.10 -0.38 -1.01
CA GLY A 45 20.77 0.90 -0.80
C GLY A 45 22.18 0.75 -0.23
N SER A 46 22.36 -0.11 0.79
CA SER A 46 23.68 -0.39 1.39
C SER A 46 24.68 -0.99 0.39
N LYS A 47 24.19 -1.64 -0.64
CA LYS A 47 24.98 -2.19 -1.76
C LYS A 47 25.12 -1.22 -2.94
N LYS A 48 24.62 0.01 -2.81
CA LYS A 48 24.56 1.01 -3.89
C LYS A 48 23.85 0.49 -5.16
N LEU A 49 22.90 -0.43 -5.00
CA LEU A 49 22.10 -0.99 -6.07
C LEU A 49 20.76 -0.26 -6.16
N LYS A 50 20.59 0.61 -7.16
CA LYS A 50 19.38 1.42 -7.34
C LYS A 50 18.21 0.63 -7.92
N ALA A 51 18.48 -0.21 -8.90
CA ALA A 51 17.44 -0.96 -9.59
C ALA A 51 18.00 -2.21 -10.26
N VAL A 52 17.10 -3.18 -10.48
CA VAL A 52 17.32 -4.34 -11.35
C VAL A 52 16.33 -4.23 -12.50
N VAL A 53 16.81 -4.35 -13.73
CA VAL A 53 15.99 -4.33 -14.94
C VAL A 53 16.10 -5.70 -15.62
N ALA A 54 14.95 -6.27 -15.96
CA ALA A 54 14.88 -7.51 -16.70
C ALA A 54 14.02 -7.34 -17.94
N ARG A 55 14.51 -7.83 -19.09
CA ARG A 55 13.78 -7.89 -20.36
C ARG A 55 14.07 -9.20 -21.04
N GLY A 56 13.06 -9.84 -21.59
CA GLY A 56 13.20 -11.08 -22.33
C GLY A 56 11.87 -11.47 -22.96
N ASP A 57 11.96 -12.34 -23.94
CA ASP A 57 10.84 -12.90 -24.72
C ASP A 57 10.78 -14.43 -24.64
N MET A 58 11.70 -15.03 -23.90
CA MET A 58 11.78 -16.48 -23.78
C MET A 58 10.54 -17.01 -23.05
N LYS A 59 9.90 -18.00 -23.66
CA LYS A 59 8.81 -18.73 -23.00
C LYS A 59 9.35 -19.55 -21.85
N VAL A 60 8.62 -19.54 -20.73
CA VAL A 60 8.94 -20.43 -19.60
C VAL A 60 8.71 -21.88 -20.04
N PRO A 61 9.74 -22.74 -20.01
CA PRO A 61 9.58 -24.14 -20.38
C PRO A 61 8.72 -24.85 -19.32
N LEU A 62 7.73 -25.59 -19.79
CA LEU A 62 6.86 -26.42 -18.94
C LEU A 62 7.25 -27.89 -19.12
N ALA A 63 7.29 -28.64 -18.02
CA ALA A 63 7.57 -30.09 -18.06
C ALA A 63 6.51 -30.86 -18.85
N ASP A 64 5.23 -30.45 -18.73
CA ASP A 64 4.10 -30.97 -19.50
C ASP A 64 3.13 -29.83 -19.80
N GLU A 65 3.21 -29.26 -20.99
CA GLU A 65 2.36 -28.15 -21.43
C GLU A 65 0.90 -28.59 -21.60
N ALA A 66 0.66 -29.83 -22.04
CA ALA A 66 -0.68 -30.35 -22.23
C ALA A 66 -1.41 -30.52 -20.88
N ALA A 67 -0.73 -31.08 -19.89
CA ALA A 67 -1.25 -31.21 -18.53
C ALA A 67 -1.52 -29.84 -17.89
N ALA A 68 -0.60 -28.90 -18.02
CA ALA A 68 -0.77 -27.52 -17.48
C ALA A 68 -1.98 -26.81 -18.10
N ASN A 69 -2.16 -26.92 -19.42
CA ASN A 69 -3.32 -26.35 -20.12
C ASN A 69 -4.63 -27.04 -19.75
N ARG A 70 -4.65 -28.34 -19.55
CA ARG A 70 -5.81 -29.10 -19.09
C ARG A 70 -6.24 -28.65 -17.72
N ILE A 71 -5.35 -28.65 -16.73
CA ILE A 71 -5.61 -28.22 -15.34
C ILE A 71 -6.13 -26.80 -15.32
N ARG A 72 -5.52 -25.90 -16.10
CA ARG A 72 -5.99 -24.50 -16.19
C ARG A 72 -7.43 -24.40 -16.67
N LYS A 73 -7.78 -25.14 -17.73
CA LYS A 73 -9.15 -25.15 -18.28
C LYS A 73 -10.17 -25.72 -17.30
N GLU A 74 -9.83 -26.85 -16.65
CA GLU A 74 -10.71 -27.54 -15.69
C GLU A 74 -11.06 -26.64 -14.49
N HIS A 75 -10.10 -25.85 -13.99
CA HIS A 75 -10.28 -25.06 -12.77
C HIS A 75 -10.63 -23.59 -12.99
N GLN A 76 -10.52 -23.08 -14.22
CA GLN A 76 -10.63 -21.64 -14.50
C GLN A 76 -11.99 -21.06 -14.08
N GLU A 77 -13.10 -21.73 -14.34
CA GLU A 77 -14.43 -21.22 -14.04
C GLU A 77 -14.72 -21.28 -12.52
N ALA A 78 -14.38 -22.39 -11.89
CA ALA A 78 -14.52 -22.53 -10.44
C ALA A 78 -13.65 -21.49 -9.69
N PHE A 79 -12.45 -21.23 -10.22
CA PHE A 79 -11.57 -20.21 -9.65
C PHE A 79 -12.13 -18.80 -9.79
N LYS A 80 -12.64 -18.44 -10.96
CA LYS A 80 -13.27 -17.12 -11.19
C LYS A 80 -14.45 -16.90 -10.24
N GLU A 81 -15.32 -17.88 -10.08
CA GLU A 81 -16.49 -17.77 -9.19
C GLU A 81 -16.05 -17.63 -7.73
N ARG A 82 -15.13 -18.49 -7.27
CA ARG A 82 -14.62 -18.47 -5.90
C ARG A 82 -13.95 -17.12 -5.55
N PHE A 83 -13.21 -16.52 -6.47
CA PHE A 83 -12.46 -15.28 -6.26
C PHE A 83 -13.12 -14.02 -6.82
N LYS A 84 -14.41 -14.08 -7.16
CA LYS A 84 -15.17 -12.96 -7.72
C LYS A 84 -15.11 -11.70 -6.82
N GLY A 85 -15.32 -11.85 -5.52
CA GLY A 85 -15.18 -10.75 -4.56
C GLY A 85 -13.76 -10.17 -4.52
N MET A 86 -12.75 -11.04 -4.50
CA MET A 86 -11.34 -10.62 -4.53
C MET A 86 -10.99 -9.92 -5.86
N ASN A 87 -11.54 -10.35 -6.98
CA ASN A 87 -11.37 -9.67 -8.27
C ASN A 87 -11.96 -8.26 -8.26
N VAL A 88 -13.17 -8.09 -7.69
CA VAL A 88 -13.86 -6.79 -7.65
C VAL A 88 -13.19 -5.86 -6.64
N TYR A 89 -13.08 -6.29 -5.41
CA TYR A 89 -12.70 -5.44 -4.28
C TYR A 89 -11.22 -5.53 -3.91
N GLY A 90 -10.49 -6.58 -4.34
CA GLY A 90 -9.16 -6.87 -3.83
C GLY A 90 -9.17 -7.15 -2.35
N THR A 91 -8.02 -7.02 -1.71
CA THR A 91 -7.88 -7.12 -0.25
C THR A 91 -8.57 -5.96 0.47
N SER A 92 -8.73 -4.81 -0.18
CA SER A 92 -9.43 -3.64 0.38
C SER A 92 -10.92 -3.90 0.69
N GLY A 93 -11.50 -4.98 0.15
CA GLY A 93 -12.86 -5.41 0.49
C GLY A 93 -13.07 -5.83 1.94
N HIS A 94 -12.03 -5.89 2.75
CA HIS A 94 -12.08 -6.30 4.15
C HIS A 94 -11.94 -5.14 5.15
N GLY A 95 -11.80 -3.89 4.72
CA GLY A 95 -11.45 -2.77 5.58
C GLY A 95 -12.44 -2.52 6.73
N ASP A 96 -13.72 -2.37 6.41
CA ASP A 96 -14.80 -2.15 7.40
C ASP A 96 -15.12 -3.40 8.22
N ILE A 97 -15.22 -4.55 7.56
CA ILE A 97 -15.56 -5.83 8.21
C ILE A 97 -14.52 -6.19 9.26
N SER A 98 -13.24 -6.02 8.97
CA SER A 98 -12.16 -6.32 9.91
C SER A 98 -12.14 -5.35 11.09
N ALA A 99 -12.50 -4.09 10.90
CA ALA A 99 -12.69 -3.15 12.01
C ALA A 99 -13.89 -3.53 12.90
N ILE A 100 -15.00 -3.95 12.27
CA ILE A 100 -16.21 -4.39 13.00
C ILE A 100 -15.98 -5.68 13.78
N SER A 101 -15.26 -6.66 13.19
CA SER A 101 -14.96 -7.94 13.84
C SER A 101 -13.85 -7.86 14.88
N GLY A 102 -13.07 -6.75 14.89
CA GLY A 102 -11.98 -6.53 15.82
C GLY A 102 -10.68 -7.24 15.46
N ASP A 103 -10.52 -7.66 14.20
CA ASP A 103 -9.32 -8.33 13.71
C ASP A 103 -8.34 -7.39 12.98
N THR A 104 -8.58 -6.07 13.00
CA THR A 104 -7.65 -5.05 12.51
C THR A 104 -7.08 -4.22 13.66
N PRO A 105 -5.85 -3.70 13.57
CA PRO A 105 -5.31 -2.81 14.58
C PRO A 105 -6.14 -1.53 14.67
N ILE A 106 -6.50 -1.14 15.89
CA ILE A 106 -7.22 0.09 16.20
C ILE A 106 -6.40 0.90 17.19
N LYS A 107 -6.22 2.21 16.91
CA LYS A 107 -5.58 3.15 17.83
C LYS A 107 -4.24 2.62 18.37
N ASN A 108 -3.31 2.32 17.50
CA ASN A 108 -2.01 1.70 17.81
C ASN A 108 -2.12 0.47 18.73
N TRP A 109 -3.10 -0.42 18.48
CA TRP A 109 -3.39 -1.61 19.27
C TRP A 109 -3.95 -1.32 20.68
N GLY A 110 -4.19 -0.06 21.02
CA GLY A 110 -4.78 0.37 22.30
C GLY A 110 -6.30 0.42 22.29
N GLY A 111 -6.95 0.16 21.16
CA GLY A 111 -8.39 0.22 20.99
C GLY A 111 -9.02 -1.10 20.55
N VAL A 112 -10.35 -1.14 20.56
CA VAL A 112 -11.15 -2.32 20.18
C VAL A 112 -12.22 -1.95 19.15
N GLY A 113 -11.97 -2.27 17.89
CA GLY A 113 -12.96 -2.23 16.83
C GLY A 113 -13.76 -0.92 16.77
N VAL A 114 -15.06 -1.07 16.67
CA VAL A 114 -16.01 0.07 16.56
C VAL A 114 -16.25 0.82 17.86
N ILE A 115 -15.59 0.45 18.96
CA ILE A 115 -15.66 1.22 20.21
C ILE A 115 -14.87 2.53 20.02
N GLU A 116 -13.63 2.45 19.56
CA GLU A 116 -12.78 3.61 19.29
C GLU A 116 -12.97 4.18 17.88
N LEU A 117 -13.44 3.37 16.93
CA LEU A 117 -13.71 3.79 15.55
C LEU A 117 -15.19 3.47 15.19
N PRO A 118 -16.16 4.23 15.72
CA PRO A 118 -17.58 3.92 15.54
C PRO A 118 -18.08 4.09 14.10
N ASP A 119 -17.48 4.97 13.32
CA ASP A 119 -17.78 5.14 11.90
C ASP A 119 -16.65 4.58 11.05
N VAL A 120 -16.90 3.45 10.41
CA VAL A 120 -15.99 2.79 9.47
C VAL A 120 -16.42 2.93 8.01
N SER A 121 -17.41 3.79 7.72
CA SER A 121 -18.00 3.91 6.40
C SER A 121 -17.00 4.31 5.31
N GLY A 122 -16.03 5.18 5.65
CA GLY A 122 -14.95 5.56 4.75
C GLY A 122 -13.97 4.44 4.42
N LEU A 123 -13.97 3.34 5.20
CA LEU A 123 -13.13 2.16 4.97
C LEU A 123 -13.88 1.01 4.30
N ASN A 124 -15.16 1.21 3.94
CA ASN A 124 -15.96 0.15 3.36
C ASN A 124 -15.54 -0.17 1.91
N LYS A 125 -15.86 -1.39 1.48
CA LYS A 125 -15.46 -1.92 0.18
C LYS A 125 -15.95 -1.10 -1.01
N ASP A 126 -17.16 -0.53 -0.93
CA ASP A 126 -17.76 0.22 -2.04
C ASP A 126 -17.12 1.59 -2.17
N HIS A 127 -16.79 2.22 -1.03
CA HIS A 127 -16.02 3.46 -1.01
C HIS A 127 -14.61 3.26 -1.58
N MET A 128 -13.94 2.14 -1.22
CA MET A 128 -12.60 1.80 -1.72
C MET A 128 -12.54 1.57 -3.23
N ILE A 129 -13.64 1.24 -3.88
CA ILE A 129 -13.68 1.04 -5.35
C ILE A 129 -14.28 2.21 -6.12
N ALA A 130 -14.86 3.20 -5.46
CA ALA A 130 -15.55 4.32 -6.11
C ALA A 130 -14.63 5.11 -7.06
N ASN A 131 -13.35 5.25 -6.73
CA ASN A 131 -12.36 5.98 -7.52
C ASN A 131 -11.43 5.07 -8.37
N LEU A 132 -11.87 3.85 -8.69
CA LEU A 132 -11.07 2.98 -9.57
C LEU A 132 -11.04 3.50 -11.01
N ASP A 133 -9.88 3.43 -11.64
CA ASP A 133 -9.69 3.68 -13.06
C ASP A 133 -9.79 2.37 -13.85
N TYR A 134 -8.82 1.47 -13.67
CA TYR A 134 -8.84 0.15 -14.30
C TYR A 134 -8.23 -0.93 -13.41
N ARG A 135 -8.57 -2.18 -13.70
CA ARG A 135 -8.04 -3.35 -13.00
C ARG A 135 -6.77 -3.86 -13.63
N THR A 136 -5.92 -4.42 -12.79
CA THR A 136 -4.67 -5.07 -13.19
C THR A 136 -4.54 -6.42 -12.48
N GLY A 137 -3.49 -7.16 -12.80
CA GLY A 137 -3.20 -8.43 -12.15
C GLY A 137 -1.71 -8.75 -12.19
N CYS A 138 -1.30 -9.74 -11.42
CA CYS A 138 0.01 -10.34 -11.56
C CYS A 138 0.07 -11.15 -12.86
N TRP A 139 1.26 -11.37 -13.36
CA TRP A 139 1.48 -12.19 -14.56
C TRP A 139 0.81 -13.57 -14.43
N HIS A 140 -0.02 -13.94 -15.41
CA HIS A 140 -0.79 -15.18 -15.45
C HIS A 140 -1.70 -15.47 -14.22
N CYS A 141 -2.04 -14.48 -13.41
CA CYS A 141 -2.94 -14.65 -12.28
C CYS A 141 -4.42 -14.51 -12.72
N SER A 142 -5.21 -15.55 -12.55
CA SER A 142 -6.63 -15.55 -12.90
C SER A 142 -7.50 -14.72 -11.92
N CYS A 143 -6.99 -14.41 -10.73
CA CYS A 143 -7.71 -13.59 -9.74
C CYS A 143 -7.78 -12.12 -10.17
N ALA A 144 -6.68 -11.58 -10.75
CA ALA A 144 -6.57 -10.18 -11.18
C ALA A 144 -7.10 -9.19 -10.13
N CYS A 145 -6.67 -9.37 -8.87
CA CYS A 145 -7.18 -8.63 -7.71
C CYS A 145 -6.62 -7.21 -7.55
N LYS A 146 -5.79 -6.74 -8.46
CA LYS A 146 -5.19 -5.42 -8.41
C LYS A 146 -5.95 -4.40 -9.22
N ALA A 147 -5.75 -3.12 -8.91
CA ALA A 147 -6.29 -2.00 -9.67
C ALA A 147 -5.44 -0.75 -9.46
N VAL A 148 -5.71 0.27 -10.26
CA VAL A 148 -5.20 1.63 -10.08
C VAL A 148 -6.36 2.60 -9.93
N LEU A 149 -6.08 3.73 -9.28
CA LEU A 149 -7.04 4.79 -8.98
C LEU A 149 -6.98 5.89 -10.04
N LYS A 150 -8.09 6.59 -10.25
CA LYS A 150 -8.12 7.93 -10.84
C LYS A 150 -7.37 8.90 -9.94
N ALA A 151 -7.13 10.12 -10.39
CA ALA A 151 -6.56 11.16 -9.53
C ALA A 151 -7.46 11.46 -8.34
N GLY A 152 -6.85 11.78 -7.20
CA GLY A 152 -7.55 12.27 -6.02
C GLY A 152 -8.05 13.69 -6.21
N THR A 153 -9.08 14.07 -5.47
CA THR A 153 -9.73 15.39 -5.53
C THR A 153 -9.42 16.23 -4.31
N GLU A 154 -9.61 15.71 -3.14
CA GLU A 154 -9.29 16.34 -1.85
C GLU A 154 -7.80 16.22 -1.55
N TYR A 155 -7.24 15.02 -1.73
CA TYR A 155 -5.82 14.75 -1.61
C TYR A 155 -5.25 14.43 -3.01
N PRO A 156 -4.40 15.29 -3.60
CA PRO A 156 -4.06 15.28 -5.03
C PRO A 156 -3.03 14.20 -5.41
N TYR A 157 -3.29 12.92 -5.09
CA TYR A 157 -2.49 11.84 -5.66
C TYR A 157 -2.78 11.67 -7.16
N PRO A 158 -1.76 11.32 -7.98
CA PRO A 158 -1.92 11.22 -9.43
C PRO A 158 -2.76 10.00 -9.85
N ALA A 159 -3.41 10.11 -11.01
CA ALA A 159 -3.99 8.95 -11.69
C ALA A 159 -2.93 7.86 -11.91
N GLY A 160 -3.33 6.60 -11.83
CA GLY A 160 -2.42 5.46 -11.88
C GLY A 160 -1.83 5.07 -10.52
N THR A 161 -2.19 5.77 -9.44
CA THR A 161 -1.87 5.36 -8.07
C THR A 161 -2.46 3.97 -7.81
N LYS A 162 -1.68 3.07 -7.20
CA LYS A 162 -2.12 1.73 -6.87
C LYS A 162 -3.31 1.78 -5.91
N ARG A 163 -4.34 0.95 -6.18
CA ARG A 163 -5.44 0.74 -5.23
C ARG A 163 -4.89 0.29 -3.89
N LEU A 164 -5.53 0.76 -2.82
CA LEU A 164 -5.21 0.39 -1.45
C LEU A 164 -5.34 -1.13 -1.24
N GLU A 165 -4.38 -1.70 -0.56
CA GLU A 165 -4.47 -3.05 -0.02
C GLU A 165 -5.01 -2.98 1.42
N TYR A 166 -5.59 -4.08 1.91
CA TYR A 166 -6.13 -4.16 3.28
C TYR A 166 -5.13 -3.68 4.35
N GLU A 167 -3.89 -4.13 4.26
CA GLU A 167 -2.85 -3.77 5.22
C GLU A 167 -2.54 -2.26 5.24
N THR A 168 -2.62 -1.60 4.09
CA THR A 168 -2.47 -0.15 4.01
C THR A 168 -3.64 0.57 4.69
N ILE A 169 -4.87 0.08 4.46
CA ILE A 169 -6.08 0.60 5.10
C ILE A 169 -6.03 0.37 6.61
N GLY A 170 -5.60 -0.80 7.05
CA GLY A 170 -5.41 -1.12 8.47
C GLY A 170 -4.40 -0.18 9.14
N ALA A 171 -3.25 0.04 8.49
CA ALA A 171 -2.15 0.82 9.07
C ALA A 171 -2.41 2.34 9.09
N PHE A 172 -2.87 2.93 7.98
CA PHE A 172 -3.14 4.37 7.90
C PHE A 172 -4.58 4.74 8.23
N GLY A 173 -5.49 3.79 8.13
CA GLY A 173 -6.89 3.96 8.49
C GLY A 173 -7.14 3.62 9.95
N ALA A 174 -7.58 2.40 10.21
CA ALA A 174 -8.04 1.96 11.52
C ALA A 174 -7.00 2.14 12.65
N ASN A 175 -5.74 1.82 12.40
CA ASN A 175 -4.66 2.00 13.38
C ASN A 175 -4.43 3.46 13.78
N CYS A 176 -4.70 4.41 12.87
CA CYS A 176 -4.58 5.86 13.10
C CYS A 176 -5.94 6.55 13.37
N LEU A 177 -7.04 5.78 13.49
CA LEU A 177 -8.42 6.25 13.59
C LEU A 177 -8.86 7.16 12.42
N ASN A 178 -8.24 7.03 11.26
CA ASN A 178 -8.52 7.82 10.07
C ASN A 178 -9.43 7.06 9.10
N THR A 179 -10.56 7.66 8.72
CA THR A 179 -11.51 7.07 7.76
C THR A 179 -11.56 7.80 6.42
N ASN A 180 -10.68 8.79 6.20
CA ASN A 180 -10.58 9.48 4.92
C ASN A 180 -9.81 8.64 3.90
N ALA A 181 -10.53 8.00 2.98
CA ALA A 181 -9.94 7.10 1.98
C ALA A 181 -8.98 7.82 1.02
N GLU A 182 -9.21 9.10 0.67
CA GLU A 182 -8.30 9.85 -0.19
C GLU A 182 -6.99 10.19 0.52
N ALA A 183 -7.04 10.53 1.81
CA ALA A 183 -5.83 10.73 2.61
C ALA A 183 -5.01 9.44 2.71
N ILE A 184 -5.67 8.28 2.92
CA ILE A 184 -5.00 6.97 2.92
C ILE A 184 -4.38 6.67 1.55
N ALA A 185 -5.08 7.01 0.45
CA ALA A 185 -4.56 6.84 -0.91
C ALA A 185 -3.35 7.74 -1.20
N MET A 186 -3.37 8.98 -0.69
CA MET A 186 -2.21 9.89 -0.77
C MET A 186 -1.03 9.34 0.03
N ALA A 187 -1.25 8.88 1.25
CA ALA A 187 -0.23 8.24 2.07
C ALA A 187 0.39 7.01 1.36
N ASN A 188 -0.45 6.16 0.77
CA ASN A 188 -0.02 5.03 -0.04
C ASN A 188 0.82 5.47 -1.26
N HIS A 189 0.38 6.51 -1.97
CA HIS A 189 1.12 7.07 -3.10
C HIS A 189 2.51 7.55 -2.69
N LEU A 190 2.59 8.35 -1.62
CA LEU A 190 3.86 8.86 -1.09
C LEU A 190 4.80 7.72 -0.68
N CYS A 191 4.30 6.74 0.07
CA CYS A 191 5.10 5.59 0.46
C CYS A 191 5.66 4.85 -0.77
N ASN A 192 4.83 4.59 -1.78
CA ASN A 192 5.26 3.92 -3.00
C ASN A 192 6.28 4.75 -3.79
N ALA A 193 6.06 6.06 -3.92
CA ALA A 193 6.98 6.97 -4.63
C ALA A 193 8.36 7.04 -3.95
N HIS A 194 8.38 7.04 -2.61
CA HIS A 194 9.61 7.11 -1.84
C HIS A 194 10.23 5.74 -1.51
N GLY A 195 9.56 4.64 -1.85
CA GLY A 195 10.02 3.29 -1.60
C GLY A 195 9.94 2.91 -0.12
N MET A 196 8.85 3.23 0.55
CA MET A 196 8.56 2.91 1.95
C MET A 196 7.45 1.87 2.07
N ASP A 197 7.56 0.99 3.06
CA ASP A 197 6.52 0.05 3.44
C ASP A 197 5.36 0.76 4.13
N THR A 198 4.16 0.66 3.57
CA THR A 198 2.96 1.33 4.08
C THR A 198 2.55 0.86 5.47
N ILE A 199 2.75 -0.44 5.78
CA ILE A 199 2.39 -1.02 7.08
C ILE A 199 3.28 -0.43 8.17
N SER A 200 4.59 -0.47 7.96
CA SER A 200 5.56 0.07 8.92
C SER A 200 5.40 1.58 9.09
N ALA A 201 5.20 2.33 8.00
CA ALA A 201 4.99 3.78 8.06
C ALA A 201 3.72 4.13 8.86
N GLY A 202 2.58 3.50 8.57
CA GLY A 202 1.34 3.74 9.30
C GLY A 202 1.42 3.33 10.78
N THR A 203 2.11 2.22 11.08
CA THR A 203 2.33 1.80 12.48
C THR A 203 3.22 2.80 13.23
N ILE A 204 4.27 3.34 12.60
CA ILE A 204 5.12 4.37 13.21
C ILE A 204 4.32 5.65 13.48
N ILE A 205 3.46 6.07 12.57
CA ILE A 205 2.61 7.24 12.75
C ILE A 205 1.60 7.00 13.87
N GLY A 206 0.94 5.85 13.92
CA GLY A 206 0.04 5.49 15.01
C GLY A 206 0.75 5.52 16.38
N PHE A 207 1.97 4.98 16.45
CA PHE A 207 2.79 5.07 17.66
C PHE A 207 3.15 6.53 18.02
N ALA A 208 3.48 7.37 17.03
CA ALA A 208 3.74 8.78 17.28
C ALA A 208 2.48 9.53 17.76
N MET A 209 1.30 9.20 17.23
CA MET A 209 0.02 9.74 17.71
C MET A 209 -0.24 9.38 19.18
N GLU A 210 0.07 8.14 19.59
CA GLU A 210 -0.03 7.72 20.98
C GLU A 210 0.95 8.50 21.89
N LEU A 211 2.21 8.65 21.48
CA LEU A 211 3.17 9.45 22.23
C LEU A 211 2.72 10.92 22.36
N TYR A 212 2.08 11.45 21.31
CA TYR A 212 1.54 12.79 21.32
C TYR A 212 0.33 12.94 22.26
N GLU A 213 -0.61 11.99 22.24
CA GLU A 213 -1.75 11.92 23.15
C GLU A 213 -1.31 11.91 24.62
N HIS A 214 -0.23 11.15 24.94
CA HIS A 214 0.33 11.08 26.27
C HIS A 214 1.26 12.25 26.63
N GLY A 215 1.46 13.22 25.76
CA GLY A 215 2.31 14.39 26.00
C GLY A 215 3.81 14.06 26.08
N ILE A 216 4.23 12.87 25.62
CA ILE A 216 5.64 12.46 25.56
C ILE A 216 6.35 13.21 24.43
N ILE A 217 5.66 13.41 23.31
CA ILE A 217 6.09 14.34 22.25
C ILE A 217 5.04 15.43 22.09
N THR A 218 5.48 16.60 21.60
CA THR A 218 4.67 17.82 21.49
C THR A 218 4.79 18.40 20.08
N LYS A 219 4.05 19.48 19.79
CA LYS A 219 4.19 20.23 18.53
C LYS A 219 5.63 20.67 18.22
N LYS A 220 6.45 20.89 19.26
CA LYS A 220 7.86 21.23 19.06
C LYS A 220 8.64 20.06 18.46
N ASP A 221 8.33 18.83 18.89
CA ASP A 221 9.03 17.62 18.46
C ASP A 221 8.54 17.17 17.08
N THR A 222 7.29 17.48 16.72
CA THR A 222 6.66 17.15 15.43
C THR A 222 6.86 18.23 14.35
N GLY A 223 7.71 19.25 14.60
CA GLY A 223 7.89 20.34 13.64
C GLY A 223 6.66 21.23 13.44
N GLY A 224 5.77 21.29 14.45
CA GLY A 224 4.55 22.12 14.44
C GLY A 224 3.27 21.34 14.06
N ILE A 225 3.37 20.07 13.71
CA ILE A 225 2.20 19.21 13.37
C ILE A 225 1.43 18.93 14.67
N ASP A 226 0.12 19.15 14.64
CA ASP A 226 -0.83 18.77 15.71
C ASP A 226 -1.24 17.31 15.48
N LEU A 227 -0.46 16.37 16.00
CA LEU A 227 -0.55 14.95 15.66
C LEU A 227 -1.67 14.24 16.43
N ARG A 228 -2.92 14.58 16.14
CA ARG A 228 -4.10 14.00 16.75
C ARG A 228 -4.60 12.76 16.01
N TRP A 229 -5.21 11.85 16.77
CA TRP A 229 -5.90 10.71 16.21
C TRP A 229 -6.99 11.12 15.21
N GLY A 230 -7.07 10.41 14.09
CA GLY A 230 -8.10 10.62 13.08
C GLY A 230 -7.88 11.83 12.17
N ASP A 231 -6.84 12.61 12.39
CA ASP A 231 -6.52 13.79 11.57
C ASP A 231 -5.82 13.36 10.27
N PRO A 232 -6.50 13.45 9.10
CA PRO A 232 -5.94 13.02 7.84
C PRO A 232 -4.79 13.92 7.34
N ASP A 233 -4.83 15.22 7.64
CA ASP A 233 -3.80 16.19 7.25
C ASP A 233 -2.51 15.93 8.03
N ALA A 234 -2.63 15.70 9.34
CA ALA A 234 -1.48 15.34 10.18
C ALA A 234 -0.82 14.03 9.72
N LEU A 235 -1.63 13.03 9.36
CA LEU A 235 -1.15 11.75 8.84
C LEU A 235 -0.33 11.94 7.54
N VAL A 236 -0.86 12.68 6.58
CA VAL A 236 -0.17 12.94 5.29
C VAL A 236 1.08 13.80 5.51
N ALA A 237 1.01 14.82 6.37
CA ALA A 237 2.14 15.68 6.68
C ALA A 237 3.32 14.91 7.30
N CYS A 238 3.07 13.91 8.16
CA CYS A 238 4.12 13.05 8.74
C CYS A 238 4.94 12.33 7.66
N ILE A 239 4.29 11.85 6.59
CA ILE A 239 4.97 11.14 5.50
C ILE A 239 5.81 12.11 4.67
N LEU A 240 5.31 13.31 4.40
CA LEU A 240 6.03 14.36 3.66
C LEU A 240 7.28 14.84 4.41
N CYS A 241 7.20 14.97 5.73
CA CYS A 241 8.35 15.38 6.54
C CYS A 241 9.51 14.37 6.52
N ASP A 242 9.23 13.07 6.34
CA ASP A 242 10.26 12.02 6.34
C ASP A 242 10.89 11.81 4.94
N THR A 243 10.43 12.48 3.91
CA THR A 243 10.99 12.34 2.55
C THR A 243 12.38 12.95 2.38
N GLY A 244 12.88 13.62 3.40
CA GLY A 244 14.25 14.15 3.43
C GLY A 244 14.50 15.37 2.56
N GLU A 245 13.47 16.04 2.10
CA GLU A 245 13.60 17.29 1.33
C GLU A 245 13.94 18.52 2.19
N ARG A 246 14.07 18.36 3.50
CA ARG A 246 14.38 19.44 4.46
C ARG A 246 15.78 19.39 5.06
N TYR A 247 16.69 18.50 4.57
CA TYR A 247 18.06 18.45 5.06
C TYR A 247 19.06 18.44 3.92
#